data_3bd846d4ca4ed31acfd7c05520be32e3
#
_entry.id   3bd846d4ca4ed31acfd7c05520be32e3
#
_cell.length_a   1.000
_cell.length_b   1.000
_cell.length_c   1.000
_cell.angle_alpha   90.00
_cell.angle_beta   90.00
_cell.angle_gamma   90.00
#
_symmetry.space_group_name_H-M   'P 1'
#
loop_
_entity.id
_entity.type
_entity.pdbx_description
1 polymer ?
#
loop_
_entity_poly.entity_id
_entity_poly.type
_entity_poly.pdbx_seq_one_letter_code
_entity_poly.pdbx_strand_id
1 'polypeptide(L)'
;MGFCRTFIHKKLMIFSVRKLSYIIYIVITSFFIVKNQFIDIGDETYVNQVRSDEYTKNLAMNLTQNCANDKTCEVQAMLDFVTAIPYKINESVARSSKQVVTQNFGDCDDKSNLLISLLKAKGYEAYFVLVPEHIFVIVSLPTKLNTNALYVNDKRFYILESTAKGSKIGFPLRYKMDEIKAIIDPFSNKKLVINKLEYK
;
A
#
# COMPACT_ATOMS: atom_id res chain seq x y z
N MET A 1 47.27 -48.84 6.35
CA MET A 1 46.55 -47.79 7.13
C MET A 1 46.40 -46.51 6.31
N GLY A 2 45.66 -46.50 5.22
CA GLY A 2 45.56 -45.37 4.31
C GLY A 2 44.16 -45.05 3.77
N PHE A 3 43.09 -45.73 4.22
CA PHE A 3 41.78 -45.65 3.57
C PHE A 3 40.73 -44.80 4.34
N CYS A 4 41.00 -44.37 5.57
CA CYS A 4 39.99 -43.71 6.40
C CYS A 4 39.98 -42.15 6.27
N ARG A 5 41.12 -41.55 5.91
CA ARG A 5 41.23 -40.07 5.84
C ARG A 5 40.55 -39.44 4.62
N THR A 6 40.48 -40.12 3.50
CA THR A 6 39.90 -39.58 2.25
C THR A 6 38.36 -39.53 2.29
N PHE A 7 37.73 -40.46 3.02
CA PHE A 7 36.25 -40.46 3.16
C PHE A 7 35.72 -39.37 4.08
N ILE A 8 36.47 -39.05 5.14
CA ILE A 8 36.08 -37.98 6.08
C ILE A 8 36.17 -36.59 5.40
N HIS A 9 37.19 -36.34 4.59
CA HIS A 9 37.35 -35.09 3.86
C HIS A 9 36.25 -34.88 2.82
N LYS A 10 35.85 -35.92 2.08
CA LYS A 10 34.74 -35.79 1.11
C LYS A 10 33.40 -35.52 1.76
N LYS A 11 33.13 -36.13 2.92
CA LYS A 11 31.88 -35.93 3.65
C LYS A 11 31.80 -34.49 4.28
N LEU A 12 32.90 -33.98 4.80
CA LEU A 12 32.99 -32.60 5.31
C LEU A 12 32.87 -31.58 4.20
N MET A 13 33.47 -31.83 3.04
CA MET A 13 33.40 -30.91 1.89
C MET A 13 31.98 -30.84 1.30
N ILE A 14 31.28 -31.98 1.16
CA ILE A 14 29.89 -32.01 0.69
C ILE A 14 28.94 -31.32 1.68
N PHE A 15 29.17 -31.48 2.98
CA PHE A 15 28.37 -30.80 4.02
C PHE A 15 28.61 -29.29 4.04
N SER A 16 29.83 -28.83 3.79
CA SER A 16 30.20 -27.43 3.68
C SER A 16 29.59 -26.77 2.42
N VAL A 17 29.65 -27.46 1.28
CA VAL A 17 29.06 -26.96 0.01
C VAL A 17 27.53 -26.83 0.10
N ARG A 18 26.86 -27.81 0.73
CA ARG A 18 25.40 -27.73 0.95
C ARG A 18 25.02 -26.56 1.87
N LYS A 19 25.77 -26.35 2.95
CA LYS A 19 25.53 -25.19 3.84
C LYS A 19 25.76 -23.86 3.12
N LEU A 20 26.82 -23.76 2.34
CA LEU A 20 27.13 -22.58 1.55
C LEU A 20 26.03 -22.30 0.51
N SER A 21 25.57 -23.33 -0.20
CA SER A 21 24.45 -23.22 -1.16
C SER A 21 23.16 -22.75 -0.49
N TYR A 22 22.87 -23.23 0.73
CA TYR A 22 21.69 -22.83 1.48
C TYR A 22 21.76 -21.37 1.94
N ILE A 23 22.93 -20.92 2.38
CA ILE A 23 23.17 -19.52 2.76
C ILE A 23 23.04 -18.61 1.55
N ILE A 24 23.62 -18.98 0.41
CA ILE A 24 23.50 -18.22 -0.84
C ILE A 24 22.02 -18.12 -1.27
N TYR A 25 21.27 -19.23 -1.19
CA TYR A 25 19.85 -19.23 -1.51
C TYR A 25 19.04 -18.31 -0.59
N ILE A 26 19.29 -18.35 0.73
CA ILE A 26 18.64 -17.45 1.69
C ILE A 26 18.97 -15.97 1.39
N VAL A 27 20.23 -15.66 1.11
CA VAL A 27 20.66 -14.29 0.79
C VAL A 27 20.01 -13.81 -0.50
N ILE A 28 19.98 -14.63 -1.54
CA ILE A 28 19.34 -14.28 -2.81
C ILE A 28 17.83 -14.08 -2.63
N THR A 29 17.15 -15.02 -1.96
CA THR A 29 15.70 -14.89 -1.72
C THR A 29 15.36 -13.67 -0.86
N SER A 30 16.14 -13.40 0.20
CA SER A 30 15.99 -12.21 1.03
C SER A 30 16.20 -10.93 0.22
N PHE A 31 17.20 -10.89 -0.66
CA PHE A 31 17.47 -9.75 -1.53
C PHE A 31 16.30 -9.48 -2.51
N PHE A 32 15.72 -10.53 -3.10
CA PHE A 32 14.55 -10.40 -3.98
C PHE A 32 13.31 -9.93 -3.21
N ILE A 33 13.08 -10.41 -2.00
CA ILE A 33 11.94 -10.01 -1.17
C ILE A 33 12.06 -8.52 -0.79
N VAL A 34 13.24 -8.09 -0.37
CA VAL A 34 13.50 -6.68 0.01
C VAL A 34 13.35 -5.76 -1.20
N LYS A 35 13.91 -6.11 -2.35
CA LYS A 35 13.84 -5.30 -3.57
C LYS A 35 12.40 -5.04 -4.05
N ASN A 36 11.48 -5.98 -3.80
CA ASN A 36 10.07 -5.83 -4.18
C ASN A 36 9.27 -4.88 -3.28
N GLN A 37 9.85 -4.33 -2.22
CA GLN A 37 9.18 -3.37 -1.33
C GLN A 37 9.54 -1.92 -1.63
N PHE A 38 10.52 -1.67 -2.46
CA PHE A 38 11.02 -0.33 -2.79
C PHE A 38 10.56 0.07 -4.19
N ILE A 39 9.97 1.25 -4.30
CA ILE A 39 9.57 1.88 -5.56
C ILE A 39 10.33 3.20 -5.68
N ASP A 40 11.19 3.30 -6.69
CA ASP A 40 11.86 4.54 -7.05
C ASP A 40 10.84 5.54 -7.62
N ILE A 41 10.75 6.74 -7.04
CA ILE A 41 9.83 7.80 -7.47
C ILE A 41 10.57 9.05 -7.97
N GLY A 42 11.85 8.90 -8.26
CA GLY A 42 12.72 9.93 -8.81
C GLY A 42 13.75 10.41 -7.79
N ASP A 43 13.44 11.41 -7.01
CA ASP A 43 14.30 11.97 -5.95
C ASP A 43 14.23 11.19 -4.64
N GLU A 44 13.21 10.35 -4.48
CA GLU A 44 12.94 9.58 -3.27
C GLU A 44 12.61 8.11 -3.58
N THR A 45 12.61 7.26 -2.56
CA THR A 45 12.20 5.86 -2.65
C THR A 45 11.01 5.61 -1.73
N TYR A 46 9.88 5.24 -2.31
CA TYR A 46 8.71 4.82 -1.52
C TYR A 46 8.90 3.40 -1.00
N VAL A 47 8.68 3.21 0.30
CA VAL A 47 8.75 1.89 0.95
C VAL A 47 7.34 1.35 1.14
N ASN A 48 6.97 0.33 0.37
CA ASN A 48 5.64 -0.25 0.42
C ASN A 48 5.47 -1.19 1.62
N GLN A 49 4.60 -0.83 2.55
CA GLN A 49 4.22 -1.62 3.72
C GLN A 49 2.77 -2.14 3.68
N VAL A 50 2.06 -1.88 2.59
CA VAL A 50 0.65 -2.30 2.45
C VAL A 50 0.54 -3.83 2.48
N ARG A 51 -0.40 -4.33 3.28
CA ARG A 51 -0.73 -5.75 3.39
C ARG A 51 -2.25 -5.93 3.41
N SER A 52 -2.74 -6.91 2.68
CA SER A 52 -4.13 -7.36 2.77
C SER A 52 -4.16 -8.64 3.58
N ASP A 53 -4.85 -8.61 4.71
CA ASP A 53 -4.97 -9.72 5.63
C ASP A 53 -6.44 -9.99 6.01
N GLU A 54 -6.67 -11.05 6.76
CA GLU A 54 -8.02 -11.43 7.21
C GLU A 54 -8.63 -10.39 8.16
N TYR A 55 -7.80 -9.72 8.97
CA TYR A 55 -8.25 -8.65 9.84
C TYR A 55 -8.86 -7.50 9.03
N THR A 56 -8.17 -7.07 7.98
CA THR A 56 -8.61 -5.98 7.10
C THR A 56 -9.89 -6.33 6.34
N LYS A 57 -10.02 -7.59 5.90
CA LYS A 57 -11.24 -8.08 5.24
C LYS A 57 -12.44 -8.03 6.16
N ASN A 58 -12.30 -8.56 7.37
CA ASN A 58 -13.38 -8.57 8.37
C ASN A 58 -13.76 -7.15 8.78
N LEU A 59 -12.79 -6.27 8.97
CA LEU A 59 -13.04 -4.86 9.27
C LEU A 59 -13.82 -4.17 8.14
N ALA A 60 -13.40 -4.35 6.88
CA ALA A 60 -14.08 -3.76 5.72
C ALA A 60 -15.53 -4.25 5.61
N MET A 61 -15.79 -5.56 5.81
CA MET A 61 -17.15 -6.10 5.82
C MET A 61 -18.01 -5.47 6.92
N ASN A 62 -17.49 -5.37 8.13
CA ASN A 62 -18.20 -4.76 9.27
C ASN A 62 -18.54 -3.29 9.03
N LEU A 63 -17.59 -2.52 8.49
CA LEU A 63 -17.80 -1.09 8.21
C LEU A 63 -18.86 -0.85 7.13
N THR A 64 -19.01 -1.77 6.19
CA THR A 64 -19.89 -1.61 5.04
C THR A 64 -21.20 -2.39 5.12
N GLN A 65 -21.49 -3.08 6.23
CA GLN A 65 -22.65 -3.96 6.38
C GLN A 65 -24.00 -3.26 6.16
N ASN A 66 -24.09 -1.98 6.48
CA ASN A 66 -25.32 -1.19 6.37
C ASN A 66 -25.46 -0.47 5.01
N CYS A 67 -24.53 -0.65 4.08
CA CYS A 67 -24.52 0.07 2.81
C CYS A 67 -25.37 -0.56 1.70
N ALA A 68 -25.97 -1.72 1.92
CA ALA A 68 -26.87 -2.39 0.96
C ALA A 68 -26.29 -2.48 -0.48
N ASN A 69 -24.98 -2.72 -0.61
CA ASN A 69 -24.21 -2.75 -1.85
C ASN A 69 -24.06 -1.39 -2.59
N ASP A 70 -24.46 -0.28 -1.96
CA ASP A 70 -24.14 1.05 -2.50
C ASP A 70 -22.64 1.32 -2.38
N LYS A 71 -21.98 1.41 -3.55
CA LYS A 71 -20.53 1.57 -3.65
C LYS A 71 -20.02 2.90 -3.09
N THR A 72 -20.81 3.95 -3.20
CA THR A 72 -20.48 5.26 -2.63
C THR A 72 -20.58 5.23 -1.10
N CYS A 73 -21.63 4.62 -0.56
CA CYS A 73 -21.79 4.38 0.86
C CYS A 73 -20.62 3.56 1.42
N GLU A 74 -20.27 2.44 0.79
CA GLU A 74 -19.17 1.57 1.23
C GLU A 74 -17.84 2.34 1.33
N VAL A 75 -17.48 3.09 0.28
CA VAL A 75 -16.23 3.87 0.25
C VAL A 75 -16.27 4.99 1.29
N GLN A 76 -17.39 5.70 1.43
CA GLN A 76 -17.52 6.76 2.44
C GLN A 76 -17.44 6.21 3.87
N ALA A 77 -18.06 5.06 4.16
CA ALA A 77 -18.00 4.44 5.48
C ALA A 77 -16.55 4.05 5.87
N MET A 78 -15.78 3.49 4.94
CA MET A 78 -14.37 3.20 5.16
C MET A 78 -13.53 4.48 5.35
N LEU A 79 -13.79 5.52 4.56
CA LEU A 79 -13.12 6.81 4.68
C LEU A 79 -13.45 7.49 6.02
N ASP A 80 -14.71 7.53 6.42
CA ASP A 80 -15.16 8.12 7.68
C ASP A 80 -14.49 7.42 8.88
N PHE A 81 -14.39 6.09 8.85
CA PHE A 81 -13.69 5.32 9.88
C PHE A 81 -12.20 5.72 9.96
N VAL A 82 -11.50 5.75 8.84
CA VAL A 82 -10.07 6.07 8.83
C VAL A 82 -9.81 7.51 9.23
N THR A 83 -10.62 8.46 8.76
CA THR A 83 -10.45 9.89 9.10
C THR A 83 -10.76 10.20 10.57
N ALA A 84 -11.57 9.36 11.23
CA ALA A 84 -11.87 9.48 12.67
C ALA A 84 -10.65 9.11 13.55
N ILE A 85 -9.72 8.29 13.06
CA ILE A 85 -8.49 7.95 13.78
C ILE A 85 -7.64 9.21 13.96
N PRO A 86 -7.18 9.55 15.18
CA PRO A 86 -6.37 10.73 15.45
C PRO A 86 -5.08 10.76 14.62
N TYR A 87 -4.75 11.94 14.07
CA TYR A 87 -3.49 12.14 13.37
C TYR A 87 -2.34 12.31 14.38
N LYS A 88 -1.30 11.50 14.23
CA LYS A 88 -0.05 11.64 14.99
C LYS A 88 1.09 11.09 14.15
N ILE A 89 2.17 11.88 14.04
CA ILE A 89 3.38 11.48 13.32
C ILE A 89 3.97 10.21 13.93
N ASN A 90 4.30 9.27 13.06
CA ASN A 90 5.01 8.04 13.36
C ASN A 90 6.42 8.15 12.78
N GLU A 91 7.45 8.13 13.62
CA GLU A 91 8.86 8.26 13.20
C GLU A 91 9.43 6.97 12.58
N SER A 92 8.61 5.91 12.48
CA SER A 92 8.99 4.63 11.87
C SER A 92 8.32 4.44 10.52
N VAL A 93 8.66 3.34 9.84
CA VAL A 93 7.93 2.91 8.62
C VAL A 93 6.45 2.69 8.91
N ALA A 94 5.62 2.89 7.90
CA ALA A 94 4.18 2.74 8.00
C ALA A 94 3.77 1.39 8.63
N ARG A 95 2.81 1.44 9.53
CA ARG A 95 2.34 0.29 10.31
C ARG A 95 1.27 -0.51 9.57
N SER A 96 1.07 -1.75 10.01
CA SER A 96 -0.03 -2.58 9.51
C SER A 96 -1.40 -1.99 9.91
N SER A 97 -2.44 -2.27 9.12
CA SER A 97 -3.82 -1.85 9.40
C SER A 97 -4.27 -2.19 10.83
N LYS A 98 -3.95 -3.40 11.30
CA LYS A 98 -4.27 -3.84 12.66
C LYS A 98 -3.59 -2.98 13.74
N GLN A 99 -2.31 -2.64 13.55
CA GLN A 99 -1.58 -1.79 14.49
C GLN A 99 -2.17 -0.38 14.56
N VAL A 100 -2.47 0.22 13.39
CA VAL A 100 -3.07 1.57 13.31
C VAL A 100 -4.41 1.61 14.07
N VAL A 101 -5.28 0.63 13.83
CA VAL A 101 -6.59 0.57 14.52
C VAL A 101 -6.43 0.30 16.01
N THR A 102 -5.57 -0.67 16.40
CA THR A 102 -5.40 -1.04 17.82
C THR A 102 -4.77 0.09 18.64
N GLN A 103 -3.80 0.80 18.05
CA GLN A 103 -3.12 1.92 18.72
C GLN A 103 -3.92 3.23 18.63
N ASN A 104 -4.91 3.29 17.76
CA ASN A 104 -5.82 4.40 17.55
C ASN A 104 -5.12 5.74 17.26
N PHE A 105 -4.10 5.72 16.41
CA PHE A 105 -3.47 6.90 15.82
C PHE A 105 -2.69 6.52 14.55
N GLY A 106 -2.41 7.50 13.69
CA GLY A 106 -1.57 7.32 12.50
C GLY A 106 -1.29 8.62 11.78
N ASP A 107 -0.21 8.64 11.02
CA ASP A 107 0.14 9.70 10.08
C ASP A 107 -0.44 9.45 8.67
N CYS A 108 0.06 10.16 7.67
CA CYS A 108 -0.44 10.04 6.30
C CYS A 108 -0.23 8.64 5.73
N ASP A 109 0.94 8.04 5.96
CA ASP A 109 1.29 6.70 5.44
C ASP A 109 0.43 5.63 6.12
N ASP A 110 0.34 5.67 7.44
CA ASP A 110 -0.44 4.73 8.23
C ASP A 110 -1.92 4.72 7.84
N LYS A 111 -2.52 5.91 7.76
CA LYS A 111 -3.94 6.08 7.46
C LYS A 111 -4.26 5.75 6.01
N SER A 112 -3.38 6.12 5.08
CA SER A 112 -3.54 5.76 3.66
C SER A 112 -3.36 4.26 3.44
N ASN A 113 -2.42 3.59 4.13
CA ASN A 113 -2.25 2.14 4.11
C ASN A 113 -3.49 1.41 4.63
N LEU A 114 -4.07 1.87 5.73
CA LEU A 114 -5.32 1.30 6.25
C LEU A 114 -6.46 1.47 5.24
N LEU A 115 -6.66 2.68 4.71
CA LEU A 115 -7.74 2.97 3.77
C LEU A 115 -7.64 2.14 2.50
N ILE A 116 -6.48 2.10 1.85
CA ILE A 116 -6.32 1.35 0.60
C ILE A 116 -6.45 -0.16 0.81
N SER A 117 -6.07 -0.66 1.99
CA SER A 117 -6.22 -2.07 2.35
C SER A 117 -7.72 -2.45 2.53
N LEU A 118 -8.51 -1.56 3.14
CA LEU A 118 -9.97 -1.73 3.25
C LEU A 118 -10.65 -1.71 1.87
N LEU A 119 -10.28 -0.75 1.02
CA LEU A 119 -10.79 -0.65 -0.35
C LEU A 119 -10.47 -1.92 -1.17
N LYS A 120 -9.24 -2.40 -1.07
CA LYS A 120 -8.83 -3.64 -1.75
C LYS A 120 -9.60 -4.86 -1.27
N ALA A 121 -9.85 -4.96 0.04
CA ALA A 121 -10.62 -6.05 0.63
C ALA A 121 -12.06 -6.11 0.10
N LYS A 122 -12.62 -4.98 -0.32
CA LYS A 122 -13.94 -4.85 -0.96
C LYS A 122 -13.88 -4.91 -2.50
N GLY A 123 -12.69 -5.12 -3.08
CA GLY A 123 -12.49 -5.26 -4.53
C GLY A 123 -12.47 -3.95 -5.30
N TYR A 124 -12.29 -2.80 -4.63
CA TYR A 124 -12.16 -1.52 -5.32
C TYR A 124 -10.81 -1.40 -6.01
N GLU A 125 -10.82 -0.73 -7.16
CA GLU A 125 -9.60 -0.27 -7.81
C GLU A 125 -9.20 1.07 -7.19
N ALA A 126 -8.08 1.06 -6.48
CA ALA A 126 -7.57 2.22 -5.76
C ALA A 126 -6.05 2.27 -5.83
N TYR A 127 -5.50 3.47 -5.82
CA TYR A 127 -4.08 3.74 -5.94
C TYR A 127 -3.63 4.79 -4.94
N PHE A 128 -2.34 4.80 -4.61
CA PHE A 128 -1.71 5.91 -3.93
C PHE A 128 -1.30 7.00 -4.92
N VAL A 129 -1.45 8.24 -4.52
CA VAL A 129 -0.85 9.40 -5.16
C VAL A 129 0.19 9.99 -4.22
N LEU A 130 1.44 10.03 -4.67
CA LEU A 130 2.56 10.59 -3.95
C LEU A 130 2.82 12.03 -4.41
N VAL A 131 2.86 12.93 -3.46
CA VAL A 131 3.16 14.35 -3.62
C VAL A 131 4.23 14.76 -2.60
N PRO A 132 4.81 15.97 -2.66
CA PRO A 132 5.79 16.38 -1.66
C PRO A 132 5.26 16.23 -0.23
N GLU A 133 5.97 15.46 0.58
CA GLU A 133 5.71 15.23 2.02
C GLU A 133 4.32 14.66 2.35
N HIS A 134 3.59 14.13 1.35
CA HIS A 134 2.25 13.60 1.58
C HIS A 134 1.87 12.45 0.63
N ILE A 135 0.93 11.64 1.09
CA ILE A 135 0.31 10.56 0.34
C ILE A 135 -1.20 10.58 0.56
N PHE A 136 -1.96 10.48 -0.52
CA PHE A 136 -3.41 10.30 -0.46
C PHE A 136 -3.85 9.14 -1.36
N VAL A 137 -5.10 8.73 -1.24
CA VAL A 137 -5.68 7.61 -1.99
C VAL A 137 -6.61 8.14 -3.08
N ILE A 138 -6.62 7.47 -4.22
CA ILE A 138 -7.66 7.66 -5.25
C ILE A 138 -8.39 6.35 -5.49
N VAL A 139 -9.70 6.44 -5.76
CA VAL A 139 -10.57 5.27 -5.99
C VAL A 139 -11.44 5.46 -7.21
N SER A 140 -11.58 4.41 -8.03
CA SER A 140 -12.53 4.38 -9.12
C SER A 140 -13.92 3.91 -8.63
N LEU A 141 -14.95 4.68 -8.95
CA LEU A 141 -16.35 4.32 -8.67
C LEU A 141 -17.16 4.24 -9.96
N PRO A 142 -18.10 3.31 -10.07
CA PRO A 142 -19.00 3.23 -11.21
C PRO A 142 -19.92 4.46 -11.32
N THR A 143 -20.35 4.97 -10.16
CA THR A 143 -21.24 6.13 -10.08
C THR A 143 -20.47 7.43 -10.35
N LYS A 144 -21.04 8.29 -11.19
CA LYS A 144 -20.53 9.66 -11.37
C LYS A 144 -21.04 10.53 -10.23
N LEU A 145 -20.12 11.08 -9.43
CA LEU A 145 -20.45 12.04 -8.38
C LEU A 145 -20.36 13.46 -8.92
N ASN A 146 -21.11 14.38 -8.30
CA ASN A 146 -21.06 15.81 -8.64
C ASN A 146 -19.93 16.50 -7.88
N THR A 147 -18.71 16.06 -8.18
CA THR A 147 -17.46 16.62 -7.63
C THR A 147 -16.33 16.40 -8.61
N ASN A 148 -15.25 17.17 -8.48
CA ASN A 148 -14.06 16.99 -9.29
C ASN A 148 -13.40 15.63 -9.05
N ALA A 149 -12.68 15.15 -10.05
CA ALA A 149 -11.97 13.88 -10.01
C ALA A 149 -10.62 13.99 -10.73
N LEU A 150 -9.70 13.12 -10.36
CA LEU A 150 -8.45 12.92 -11.07
C LEU A 150 -8.69 11.89 -12.18
N TYR A 151 -8.32 12.24 -13.42
CA TYR A 151 -8.40 11.34 -14.56
C TYR A 151 -7.00 10.85 -14.90
N VAL A 152 -6.80 9.54 -14.74
CA VAL A 152 -5.55 8.85 -15.06
C VAL A 152 -5.79 8.01 -16.30
N ASN A 153 -5.14 8.35 -17.41
CA ASN A 153 -5.34 7.69 -18.71
C ASN A 153 -6.84 7.57 -19.09
N ASP A 154 -7.55 8.70 -18.99
CA ASP A 154 -9.01 8.85 -19.24
C ASP A 154 -9.93 8.09 -18.26
N LYS A 155 -9.39 7.37 -17.28
CA LYS A 155 -10.18 6.73 -16.23
C LYS A 155 -10.33 7.66 -15.04
N ARG A 156 -11.58 7.78 -14.54
CA ARG A 156 -11.94 8.66 -13.43
C ARG A 156 -11.66 8.02 -12.08
N PHE A 157 -10.98 8.77 -11.21
CA PHE A 157 -10.72 8.42 -9.83
C PHE A 157 -11.07 9.59 -8.91
N TYR A 158 -11.76 9.31 -7.83
CA TYR A 158 -12.07 10.29 -6.78
C TYR A 158 -11.00 10.30 -5.71
N ILE A 159 -10.62 11.49 -5.26
CA ILE A 159 -9.62 11.68 -4.20
C ILE A 159 -10.26 11.34 -2.85
N LEU A 160 -9.54 10.58 -2.05
CA LEU A 160 -9.84 10.24 -0.67
C LEU A 160 -8.70 10.74 0.21
N GLU A 161 -8.97 11.78 1.00
CA GLU A 161 -8.00 12.35 1.94
C GLU A 161 -8.14 11.69 3.30
N SER A 162 -7.21 10.79 3.64
CA SER A 162 -7.26 9.98 4.85
C SER A 162 -6.95 10.76 6.14
N THR A 163 -6.27 11.90 6.03
CA THR A 163 -5.82 12.71 7.18
C THR A 163 -6.80 13.81 7.56
N ALA A 164 -7.64 14.26 6.64
CA ALA A 164 -8.62 15.30 6.88
C ALA A 164 -9.88 14.72 7.56
N LYS A 165 -10.07 15.04 8.84
CA LYS A 165 -11.22 14.56 9.63
C LYS A 165 -12.54 14.93 8.95
N GLY A 166 -13.39 13.92 8.73
CA GLY A 166 -14.70 14.08 8.10
C GLY A 166 -14.66 14.40 6.60
N SER A 167 -13.54 14.12 5.92
CA SER A 167 -13.42 14.32 4.47
C SER A 167 -14.45 13.47 3.71
N LYS A 168 -14.85 13.97 2.54
CA LYS A 168 -15.82 13.29 1.67
C LYS A 168 -15.12 12.78 0.42
N ILE A 169 -15.71 11.78 -0.23
CA ILE A 169 -15.26 11.28 -1.53
C ILE A 169 -15.22 12.45 -2.52
N GLY A 170 -14.13 12.57 -3.27
CA GLY A 170 -13.90 13.71 -4.15
C GLY A 170 -13.33 14.93 -3.42
N PHE A 171 -12.52 14.69 -2.39
CA PHE A 171 -11.79 15.76 -1.71
C PHE A 171 -11.02 16.61 -2.73
N PRO A 172 -11.00 17.96 -2.59
CA PRO A 172 -10.32 18.81 -3.55
C PRO A 172 -8.82 18.54 -3.62
N LEU A 173 -8.26 18.49 -4.82
CA LEU A 173 -6.81 18.43 -5.01
C LEU A 173 -6.18 19.74 -4.50
N ARG A 174 -5.26 19.62 -3.54
CA ARG A 174 -4.56 20.75 -2.91
C ARG A 174 -3.16 20.99 -3.45
N TYR A 175 -2.72 20.16 -4.38
CA TYR A 175 -1.41 20.18 -5.01
C TYR A 175 -1.54 20.56 -6.47
N LYS A 176 -0.49 21.13 -7.05
CA LYS A 176 -0.43 21.32 -8.49
C LYS A 176 -0.25 19.98 -9.18
N MET A 177 -0.66 19.89 -10.43
CA MET A 177 -0.56 18.65 -11.20
C MET A 177 0.88 18.19 -11.40
N ASP A 178 1.82 19.13 -11.50
CA ASP A 178 3.26 18.88 -11.64
C ASP A 178 3.95 18.48 -10.32
N GLU A 179 3.27 18.62 -9.18
CA GLU A 179 3.74 18.12 -7.88
C GLU A 179 3.42 16.64 -7.66
N ILE A 180 2.61 16.02 -8.54
CA ILE A 180 2.32 14.58 -8.45
C ILE A 180 3.55 13.79 -8.91
N LYS A 181 4.30 13.25 -7.95
CA LYS A 181 5.54 12.50 -8.20
C LYS A 181 5.27 11.12 -8.80
N ALA A 182 4.27 10.40 -8.31
CA ALA A 182 3.91 9.08 -8.80
C ALA A 182 2.48 8.68 -8.40
N ILE A 183 1.87 7.82 -9.20
CA ILE A 183 0.68 7.05 -8.83
C ILE A 183 1.10 5.58 -8.74
N ILE A 184 0.80 4.93 -7.60
CA ILE A 184 1.32 3.60 -7.27
C ILE A 184 0.19 2.63 -6.98
N ASP A 185 0.26 1.43 -7.58
CA ASP A 185 -0.48 0.27 -7.09
C ASP A 185 0.37 -0.45 -6.03
N PRO A 186 0.03 -0.32 -4.74
CA PRO A 186 0.83 -0.91 -3.68
C PRO A 186 0.71 -2.44 -3.60
N PHE A 187 -0.32 -3.04 -4.21
CA PHE A 187 -0.53 -4.49 -4.18
C PHE A 187 0.31 -5.22 -5.23
N SER A 188 0.52 -4.61 -6.39
CA SER A 188 1.46 -5.10 -7.41
C SER A 188 2.87 -4.53 -7.24
N ASN A 189 3.05 -3.57 -6.33
CA ASN A 189 4.29 -2.83 -6.07
C ASN A 189 4.84 -2.17 -7.35
N LYS A 190 3.98 -1.46 -8.09
CA LYS A 190 4.33 -0.83 -9.35
C LYS A 190 3.81 0.60 -9.45
N LYS A 191 4.60 1.45 -10.11
CA LYS A 191 4.10 2.74 -10.59
C LYS A 191 3.17 2.51 -11.79
N LEU A 192 2.10 3.29 -11.86
CA LEU A 192 1.29 3.37 -13.05
C LEU A 192 2.05 4.13 -14.14
N VAL A 193 1.95 3.64 -15.37
CA VAL A 193 2.38 4.41 -16.54
C VAL A 193 1.30 5.46 -16.83
N ILE A 194 1.66 6.73 -16.72
CA ILE A 194 0.75 7.86 -16.91
C ILE A 194 1.05 8.51 -18.23
N ASN A 195 0.14 8.38 -19.19
CA ASN A 195 0.23 9.07 -20.49
C ASN A 195 -0.59 10.38 -20.46
N LYS A 196 -1.62 10.43 -19.63
CA LYS A 196 -2.51 11.58 -19.48
C LYS A 196 -2.99 11.69 -18.05
N LEU A 197 -2.88 12.89 -17.48
CA LEU A 197 -3.33 13.19 -16.14
C LEU A 197 -4.09 14.53 -16.16
N GLU A 198 -5.34 14.54 -15.68
CA GLU A 198 -6.20 15.72 -15.66
C GLU A 198 -6.98 15.76 -14.35
N TYR A 199 -7.24 16.96 -13.85
CA TYR A 199 -8.14 17.18 -12.72
C TYR A 199 -9.30 18.06 -13.17
N LYS A 200 -10.52 17.56 -13.11
CA LYS A 200 -11.74 18.26 -13.58
C LYS A 200 -13.00 17.75 -12.93
#